data_370d0138c59f000af37f97ec05093a85
#
_entry.id   370d0138c59f000af37f97ec05093a85
#
_cell.length_a   1.000
_cell.length_b   1.000
_cell.length_c   1.000
_cell.angle_alpha   90.00
_cell.angle_beta   90.00
_cell.angle_gamma   90.00
#
_symmetry.space_group_name_H-M   'P 1'
#
loop_
_entity.id
_entity.type
_entity.pdbx_description
1 polymer ?
#
loop_
_entity_poly.entity_id
_entity_poly.type
_entity_poly.pdbx_seq_one_letter_code
_entity_poly.pdbx_strand_id
1 'polypeptide(L)'
;MPKEDEAMSNEKNVKVLILGSGPAGLAAALYAARAELEPIVLTGMQLGGQAALTHTIENYPGFPEGVGGAQLGELFQKQAENFGAKVEFDMANEVDLSQRPYTVKTDSGEYKAET
;
A
#
# COMPACT_ATOMS: atom_id res chain seq x y z
N MET A 1 -21.94 6.05 20.52
CA MET A 1 -21.83 7.16 19.58
C MET A 1 -20.72 6.94 18.58
N PRO A 2 -21.04 6.40 17.45
CA PRO A 2 -20.00 6.14 16.48
C PRO A 2 -19.25 7.39 16.04
N LYS A 3 -19.95 8.51 15.97
CA LYS A 3 -19.31 9.73 15.52
C LYS A 3 -18.25 10.25 16.46
N GLU A 4 -18.46 10.07 17.75
CA GLU A 4 -17.46 10.48 18.70
C GLU A 4 -16.23 9.63 18.59
N ASP A 5 -16.42 8.34 18.42
CA ASP A 5 -15.31 7.43 18.22
C ASP A 5 -14.55 7.76 16.98
N GLU A 6 -15.28 8.07 15.91
CA GLU A 6 -14.65 8.44 14.65
C GLU A 6 -13.88 9.75 14.77
N ALA A 7 -14.43 10.72 15.50
CA ALA A 7 -13.77 12.00 15.66
C ALA A 7 -12.55 11.91 16.55
N MET A 8 -12.57 11.04 17.55
CA MET A 8 -11.50 10.93 18.52
C MET A 8 -10.41 9.96 18.10
N SER A 9 -10.76 9.00 17.28
CA SER A 9 -9.82 7.98 16.89
C SER A 9 -9.68 7.95 15.39
N ASN A 10 -8.50 8.33 14.90
CA ASN A 10 -8.13 8.10 13.52
C ASN A 10 -7.45 6.76 13.38
N GLU A 11 -7.80 5.85 14.31
CA GLU A 11 -7.20 4.53 14.37
C GLU A 11 -7.95 3.57 13.47
N LYS A 12 -7.21 2.83 12.68
CA LYS A 12 -7.77 1.80 11.82
C LYS A 12 -7.08 0.48 12.10
N ASN A 13 -7.88 -0.58 12.17
CA ASN A 13 -7.35 -1.92 12.37
C ASN A 13 -7.21 -2.59 11.01
N VAL A 14 -6.05 -3.18 10.77
CA VAL A 14 -5.77 -3.81 9.49
C VAL A 14 -4.97 -5.09 9.70
N LYS A 15 -5.26 -6.10 8.89
CA LYS A 15 -4.55 -7.37 8.98
C LYS A 15 -3.15 -7.26 8.40
N VAL A 16 -3.03 -6.63 7.23
CA VAL A 16 -1.78 -6.47 6.53
C VAL A 16 -1.65 -5.03 6.09
N LEU A 17 -0.63 -4.35 6.57
CA LEU A 17 -0.34 -2.97 6.18
C LEU A 17 0.98 -2.98 5.42
N ILE A 18 0.96 -2.43 4.22
CA ILE A 18 2.13 -2.43 3.35
C ILE A 18 2.60 -0.99 3.19
N LEU A 19 3.85 -0.74 3.51
CA LEU A 19 4.42 0.60 3.42
C LEU A 19 5.20 0.72 2.11
N GLY A 20 4.63 1.45 1.19
CA GLY A 20 5.23 1.66 -0.12
C GLY A 20 4.43 1.02 -1.23
N SER A 21 4.23 1.77 -2.32
CA SER A 21 3.43 1.33 -3.45
C SER A 21 4.27 1.07 -4.70
N GLY A 22 5.54 0.73 -4.50
CA GLY A 22 6.37 0.27 -5.62
C GLY A 22 5.96 -1.13 -6.04
N PRO A 23 6.64 -1.69 -7.05
CA PRO A 23 6.27 -3.01 -7.54
C PRO A 23 6.24 -4.10 -6.48
N ALA A 24 7.19 -4.07 -5.55
CA ALA A 24 7.24 -5.07 -4.49
C ALA A 24 6.03 -4.95 -3.56
N GLY A 25 5.69 -3.72 -3.16
CA GLY A 25 4.55 -3.49 -2.28
C GLY A 25 3.24 -3.86 -2.94
N LEU A 26 3.08 -3.50 -4.20
CA LEU A 26 1.85 -3.81 -4.93
C LEU A 26 1.74 -5.31 -5.23
N ALA A 27 2.86 -5.98 -5.48
CA ALA A 27 2.85 -7.43 -5.64
C ALA A 27 2.43 -8.11 -4.34
N ALA A 28 2.98 -7.65 -3.21
CA ALA A 28 2.59 -8.18 -1.92
C ALA A 28 1.10 -7.96 -1.67
N ALA A 29 0.60 -6.79 -2.05
CA ALA A 29 -0.82 -6.47 -1.88
C ALA A 29 -1.71 -7.38 -2.72
N LEU A 30 -1.28 -7.66 -3.95
CA LEU A 30 -2.04 -8.55 -4.81
C LEU A 30 -2.22 -9.93 -4.16
N TYR A 31 -1.13 -10.51 -3.67
CA TYR A 31 -1.20 -11.85 -3.08
C TYR A 31 -1.93 -11.85 -1.74
N ALA A 32 -1.74 -10.82 -0.93
CA ALA A 32 -2.47 -10.72 0.33
C ALA A 32 -3.97 -10.55 0.08
N ALA A 33 -4.33 -9.77 -0.95
CA ALA A 33 -5.74 -9.59 -1.30
C ALA A 33 -6.36 -10.89 -1.79
N ARG A 34 -5.61 -11.67 -2.59
CA ARG A 34 -6.10 -12.97 -3.05
C ARG A 34 -6.29 -13.95 -1.90
N ALA A 35 -5.56 -13.77 -0.82
CA ALA A 35 -5.72 -14.57 0.40
C ALA A 35 -6.80 -14.01 1.31
N GLU A 36 -7.53 -13.00 0.85
CA GLU A 36 -8.63 -12.36 1.58
C GLU A 36 -8.19 -11.71 2.88
N LEU A 37 -6.98 -11.18 2.90
CA LEU A 37 -6.42 -10.52 4.08
C LEU A 37 -6.71 -9.01 4.10
N GLU A 38 -7.38 -8.49 3.09
CA GLU A 38 -7.80 -7.10 3.01
C GLU A 38 -6.66 -6.12 3.27
N PRO A 39 -5.57 -6.20 2.48
CA PRO A 39 -4.42 -5.36 2.73
C PRO A 39 -4.68 -3.90 2.40
N ILE A 40 -3.97 -3.03 3.12
CA ILE A 40 -3.95 -1.61 2.83
C ILE A 40 -2.52 -1.25 2.49
N VAL A 41 -2.34 -0.55 1.38
CA VAL A 41 -1.03 -0.07 0.93
C VAL A 41 -0.99 1.44 1.15
N LEU A 42 0.05 1.91 1.83
CA LEU A 42 0.28 3.35 1.97
C LEU A 42 1.32 3.76 0.94
N THR A 43 0.96 4.73 0.10
CA THR A 43 1.81 5.10 -1.03
C THR A 43 3.10 5.78 -0.63
N GLY A 44 3.12 6.47 0.52
CA GLY A 44 4.18 7.39 0.79
C GLY A 44 4.03 8.61 -0.10
N MET A 45 5.15 9.23 -0.43
CA MET A 45 5.14 10.45 -1.24
C MET A 45 5.03 10.19 -2.73
N GLN A 46 5.34 8.97 -3.18
CA GLN A 46 5.38 8.66 -4.60
C GLN A 46 4.57 7.40 -4.89
N LEU A 47 3.44 7.57 -5.54
CA LEU A 47 2.65 6.43 -6.01
C LEU A 47 3.46 5.66 -7.05
N GLY A 48 3.51 4.34 -6.87
CA GLY A 48 4.29 3.49 -7.77
C GLY A 48 5.76 3.38 -7.39
N GLY A 49 6.20 4.10 -6.34
CA GLY A 49 7.58 4.04 -5.87
C GLY A 49 8.56 4.60 -6.88
N GLN A 50 9.81 4.22 -6.72
CA GLN A 50 10.86 4.72 -7.61
C GLN A 50 10.72 4.23 -9.04
N ALA A 51 10.12 3.06 -9.23
CA ALA A 51 9.91 2.54 -10.58
C ALA A 51 9.04 3.47 -11.41
N ALA A 52 8.10 4.18 -10.77
CA ALA A 52 7.24 5.11 -11.47
C ALA A 52 8.02 6.30 -12.06
N LEU A 53 9.20 6.56 -11.54
CA LEU A 53 10.03 7.65 -12.02
C LEU A 53 10.88 7.25 -13.24
N THR A 54 10.94 5.97 -13.53
CA THR A 54 11.70 5.46 -14.67
C THR A 54 10.92 5.68 -15.96
N HIS A 55 11.55 6.29 -16.94
CA HIS A 55 10.87 6.61 -18.19
C HIS A 55 10.44 5.34 -18.92
N THR A 56 11.36 4.40 -19.10
CA THR A 56 11.06 3.14 -19.78
C THR A 56 11.71 1.99 -19.03
N ILE A 57 10.91 0.98 -18.72
CA ILE A 57 11.40 -0.25 -18.07
C ILE A 57 11.49 -1.33 -19.14
N GLU A 58 12.67 -1.85 -19.34
CA GLU A 58 12.94 -2.81 -20.41
C GLU A 58 13.19 -4.23 -19.90
N ASN A 59 13.32 -4.37 -18.62
CA ASN A 59 13.70 -5.65 -18.03
C ASN A 59 12.61 -6.28 -17.18
N TYR A 60 11.37 -5.88 -17.40
CA TYR A 60 10.26 -6.54 -16.74
C TYR A 60 9.58 -7.48 -17.74
N PRO A 61 9.53 -8.78 -17.42
CA PRO A 61 8.95 -9.76 -18.34
C PRO A 61 7.50 -9.44 -18.68
N GLY A 62 7.12 -9.72 -19.91
CA GLY A 62 5.76 -9.46 -20.38
C GLY A 62 5.64 -8.22 -21.23
N PHE A 63 6.70 -7.41 -21.29
CA PHE A 63 6.71 -6.18 -22.07
C PHE A 63 7.93 -6.16 -22.98
N PRO A 64 7.89 -6.90 -24.09
CA PRO A 64 9.09 -7.05 -24.94
C PRO A 64 9.58 -5.75 -25.54
N GLU A 65 8.71 -4.75 -25.65
CA GLU A 65 9.11 -3.43 -26.18
C GLU A 65 9.28 -2.39 -25.08
N GLY A 66 9.26 -2.85 -23.81
CA GLY A 66 9.36 -1.95 -22.69
C GLY A 66 8.01 -1.39 -22.25
N VAL A 67 8.00 -0.76 -21.09
CA VAL A 67 6.79 -0.16 -20.55
C VAL A 67 7.19 1.06 -19.73
N GLY A 68 6.37 2.10 -19.74
CA GLY A 68 6.61 3.26 -18.89
C GLY A 68 6.52 2.89 -17.44
N GLY A 69 7.41 3.44 -16.62
CA GLY A 69 7.41 3.12 -15.18
C GLY A 69 6.10 3.49 -14.50
N ALA A 70 5.58 4.66 -14.78
CA ALA A 70 4.30 5.08 -14.20
C ALA A 70 3.16 4.19 -14.67
N GLN A 71 3.19 3.81 -15.95
CA GLN A 71 2.16 2.94 -16.49
C GLN A 71 2.20 1.56 -15.83
N LEU A 72 3.38 1.03 -15.64
CA LEU A 72 3.52 -0.27 -14.97
C LEU A 72 2.97 -0.20 -13.55
N GLY A 73 3.27 0.89 -12.83
CA GLY A 73 2.73 1.09 -11.49
C GLY A 73 1.22 1.11 -11.47
N GLU A 74 0.60 1.78 -12.44
CA GLU A 74 -0.85 1.82 -12.53
C GLU A 74 -1.44 0.45 -12.80
N LEU A 75 -0.78 -0.34 -13.64
CA LEU A 75 -1.24 -1.69 -13.94
C LEU A 75 -1.17 -2.58 -12.69
N PHE A 76 -0.07 -2.49 -11.95
CA PHE A 76 0.07 -3.25 -10.70
C PHE A 76 -1.00 -2.84 -9.70
N GLN A 77 -1.22 -1.54 -9.54
CA GLN A 77 -2.20 -1.04 -8.59
C GLN A 77 -3.60 -1.53 -8.94
N LYS A 78 -3.96 -1.40 -10.21
CA LYS A 78 -5.28 -1.81 -10.66
C LYS A 78 -5.50 -3.29 -10.43
N GLN A 79 -4.48 -4.10 -10.70
CA GLN A 79 -4.59 -5.53 -10.52
C GLN A 79 -4.78 -5.88 -9.04
N ALA A 80 -4.01 -5.25 -8.15
CA ALA A 80 -4.16 -5.48 -6.72
C ALA A 80 -5.54 -5.04 -6.23
N GLU A 81 -6.02 -3.89 -6.70
CA GLU A 81 -7.33 -3.39 -6.31
C GLU A 81 -8.46 -4.29 -6.80
N ASN A 82 -8.29 -4.91 -7.96
CA ASN A 82 -9.30 -5.83 -8.48
C ASN A 82 -9.52 -7.02 -7.55
N PHE A 83 -8.54 -7.36 -6.73
CA PHE A 83 -8.67 -8.46 -5.77
C PHE A 83 -8.96 -7.97 -4.35
N GLY A 84 -9.12 -6.68 -4.15
CA GLY A 84 -9.57 -6.15 -2.88
C GLY A 84 -8.55 -5.37 -2.08
N ALA A 85 -7.36 -5.12 -2.61
CA ALA A 85 -6.40 -4.28 -1.91
C ALA A 85 -6.88 -2.83 -1.95
N LYS A 86 -6.56 -2.10 -0.90
CA LYS A 86 -6.82 -0.66 -0.85
C LYS A 86 -5.50 0.07 -0.89
N VAL A 87 -5.43 1.09 -1.74
CA VAL A 87 -4.24 1.93 -1.86
C VAL A 87 -4.60 3.31 -1.36
N GLU A 88 -3.91 3.77 -0.32
CA GLU A 88 -4.19 5.04 0.33
C GLU A 88 -3.02 5.99 0.17
N PHE A 89 -3.30 7.23 -0.18
CA PHE A 89 -2.29 8.28 -0.20
C PHE A 89 -2.02 8.71 1.22
N ASP A 90 -0.99 8.16 1.81
CA ASP A 90 -0.66 8.43 3.20
C ASP A 90 0.83 8.15 3.42
N MET A 91 1.38 8.76 4.44
CA MET A 91 2.79 8.67 4.74
C MET A 91 2.97 8.15 6.16
N ALA A 92 3.68 7.04 6.30
CA ALA A 92 4.02 6.52 7.62
C ALA A 92 5.14 7.37 8.20
N ASN A 93 4.93 7.88 9.41
CA ASN A 93 5.89 8.75 10.08
C ASN A 93 6.61 8.03 11.21
N GLU A 94 5.93 7.07 11.84
CA GLU A 94 6.48 6.41 13.00
C GLU A 94 5.91 5.00 13.06
N VAL A 95 6.78 4.03 13.35
CA VAL A 95 6.38 2.63 13.41
C VAL A 95 6.87 2.06 14.73
N ASP A 96 5.97 1.39 15.46
CA ASP A 96 6.31 0.72 16.71
C ASP A 96 6.03 -0.77 16.55
N LEU A 97 7.09 -1.56 16.49
CA LEU A 97 7.00 -3.00 16.31
C LEU A 97 7.25 -3.76 17.60
N SER A 98 7.19 -3.09 18.74
CA SER A 98 7.53 -3.72 20.03
C SER A 98 6.49 -4.72 20.48
N GLN A 99 5.25 -4.58 20.05
CA GLN A 99 4.20 -5.55 20.38
C GLN A 99 3.15 -5.55 19.28
N ARG A 100 2.41 -6.63 19.18
CA ARG A 100 1.33 -6.76 18.20
C ARG A 100 -0.01 -6.51 18.86
N PRO A 101 -0.95 -5.85 18.18
CA PRO A 101 -0.77 -5.32 16.83
C PRO A 101 0.23 -4.19 16.79
N TYR A 102 0.93 -4.08 15.67
CA TYR A 102 1.93 -3.03 15.49
C TYR A 102 1.24 -1.69 15.28
N THR A 103 1.87 -0.63 15.77
CA THR A 103 1.34 0.72 15.62
C THR A 103 2.09 1.46 14.52
N VAL A 104 1.36 2.02 13.57
CA VAL A 104 1.95 2.84 12.52
C VAL A 104 1.22 4.17 12.52
N LYS A 105 1.96 5.24 12.77
CA LYS A 105 1.40 6.59 12.77
C LYS A 105 1.64 7.22 11.43
N THR A 106 0.60 7.85 10.90
CA THR A 106 0.66 8.44 9.56
C THR A 106 0.18 9.88 9.62
N ASP A 107 0.28 10.56 8.48
CA ASP A 107 -0.21 11.94 8.37
C ASP A 107 -1.70 12.02 8.68
N SER A 108 -2.46 11.01 8.32
CA SER A 108 -3.92 11.05 8.49
C SER A 108 -4.41 10.41 9.77
N GLY A 109 -3.56 9.72 10.52
CA GLY A 109 -3.99 9.06 11.75
C GLY A 109 -3.08 7.91 12.14
N GLU A 110 -3.69 6.82 12.56
CA GLU A 110 -2.93 5.71 13.13
C GLU A 110 -3.53 4.38 12.66
N TYR A 111 -2.65 3.44 12.38
CA TYR A 111 -3.04 2.08 12.03
C TYR A 111 -2.57 1.11 13.09
N LYS A 112 -3.42 0.14 13.40
CA LYS A 112 -3.03 -1.01 14.22
C LYS A 112 -2.99 -2.21 13.28
N ALA A 113 -1.81 -2.69 12.99
CA ALA A 113 -1.59 -3.71 11.99
C ALA A 113 -1.15 -5.03 12.62
N GLU A 114 -1.77 -6.11 12.17
CA GLU A 114 -1.36 -7.44 12.65
C GLU A 114 -0.01 -7.82 12.07
N THR A 115 0.26 -7.34 10.81
CA THR A 115 1.55 -7.51 10.18
C THR A 115 1.74 -6.44 9.13
#